data_303ae5b38cfbdeaa9d9318619df6486c
#
_entry.id   303ae5b38cfbdeaa9d9318619df6486c
#
_cell.length_a   1.000
_cell.length_b   1.000
_cell.length_c   1.000
_cell.angle_alpha   90.00
_cell.angle_beta   90.00
_cell.angle_gamma   90.00
#
_symmetry.space_group_name_H-M   'P 1'
#
loop_
_entity.id
_entity.type
_entity.pdbx_description
1 polymer ?
#
loop_
_entity_poly.entity_id
_entity_poly.type
_entity_poly.pdbx_seq_one_letter_code
_entity_poly.pdbx_strand_id
1 'polypeptide(L)'
;MSGPILLPGATGLNGSGQQTTLGVMGGGQLGRMFVQAAQAMGYFTVVLDPDVVSPAGLVSHYHIKTDYLDEQGLTQLLQRCAAVTTEFENVPAGALVPLGAARPTAPSADAVAIAQDRIKEKAHLARSGVPVAPYDVIETPAQLAAVADDLLPGILKTA
;
A
#
# COMPACT_ATOMS: atom_id res chain seq x y z
N MET A 1 23.22 0.29 4.13
CA MET A 1 23.21 1.71 4.61
C MET A 1 21.95 1.88 5.44
N SER A 2 22.07 2.20 6.73
CA SER A 2 20.90 2.52 7.56
C SER A 2 20.34 3.87 7.11
N GLY A 3 19.09 3.90 6.68
CA GLY A 3 18.39 5.14 6.38
C GLY A 3 18.25 6.04 7.61
N PRO A 4 17.82 7.30 7.43
CA PRO A 4 17.63 8.21 8.54
C PRO A 4 16.58 7.65 9.52
N ILE A 5 16.86 7.78 10.82
CA ILE A 5 15.90 7.42 11.87
C ILE A 5 14.83 8.52 11.92
N LEU A 6 13.59 8.15 11.68
CA LEU A 6 12.44 9.04 11.75
C LEU A 6 11.93 9.06 13.20
N LEU A 7 12.21 10.12 13.94
CA LEU A 7 11.76 10.27 15.33
C LEU A 7 10.48 11.12 15.41
N PRO A 8 9.52 10.78 16.29
CA PRO A 8 8.36 11.61 16.53
C PRO A 8 8.79 12.96 17.13
N GLY A 9 8.10 14.03 16.75
CA GLY A 9 8.43 15.38 17.22
C GLY A 9 9.70 16.00 16.63
N ALA A 10 10.53 15.25 15.90
CA ALA A 10 11.69 15.82 15.21
C ALA A 10 11.24 16.79 14.11
N THR A 11 11.91 17.92 14.01
CA THR A 11 11.67 18.93 12.97
C THR A 11 12.82 18.92 11.96
N GLY A 12 12.53 19.22 10.70
CA GLY A 12 13.55 19.50 9.70
C GLY A 12 13.97 18.35 8.79
N LEU A 13 13.38 17.14 8.90
CA LEU A 13 13.70 16.02 7.98
C LEU A 13 13.36 16.33 6.52
N ASN A 14 12.45 17.25 6.26
CA ASN A 14 12.05 17.71 4.92
C ASN A 14 12.58 19.13 4.58
N GLY A 15 13.43 19.72 5.42
CA GLY A 15 13.91 21.08 5.23
C GLY A 15 12.86 22.18 5.48
N SER A 16 11.65 21.81 5.90
CA SER A 16 10.49 22.72 6.05
C SER A 16 10.23 23.20 7.48
N GLY A 17 10.99 22.71 8.47
CA GLY A 17 10.69 22.96 9.90
C GLY A 17 9.43 22.25 10.41
N GLN A 18 8.78 21.44 9.57
CA GLN A 18 7.61 20.64 9.95
C GLN A 18 8.01 19.43 10.79
N GLN A 19 7.11 19.02 11.68
CA GLN A 19 7.30 17.80 12.46
C GLN A 19 7.33 16.56 11.56
N THR A 20 7.99 15.50 12.01
CA THR A 20 8.05 14.22 11.30
C THR A 20 6.64 13.73 11.00
N THR A 21 6.33 13.62 9.73
CA THR A 21 4.99 13.31 9.21
C THR A 21 5.04 11.99 8.45
N LEU A 22 4.11 11.09 8.75
CA LEU A 22 3.93 9.83 8.05
C LEU A 22 2.72 9.93 7.12
N GLY A 23 2.89 9.47 5.89
CA GLY A 23 1.83 9.40 4.89
C GLY A 23 1.25 8.01 4.77
N VAL A 24 -0.07 7.91 4.56
CA VAL A 24 -0.72 6.67 4.18
C VAL A 24 -1.62 6.89 2.97
N MET A 25 -1.49 6.01 2.00
CA MET A 25 -2.40 5.90 0.86
C MET A 25 -3.46 4.86 1.20
N GLY A 26 -4.73 5.27 1.08
CA GLY A 26 -5.87 4.49 1.54
C GLY A 26 -6.46 5.06 2.84
N GLY A 27 -7.74 5.40 2.75
CA GLY A 27 -8.49 6.08 3.80
C GLY A 27 -9.43 5.18 4.60
N GLY A 28 -9.37 3.86 4.39
CA GLY A 28 -10.25 2.89 5.03
C GLY A 28 -10.01 2.72 6.54
N GLN A 29 -10.58 1.64 7.10
CA GLN A 29 -10.48 1.38 8.54
C GLN A 29 -9.05 1.04 8.97
N LEU A 30 -8.28 0.31 8.14
CA LEU A 30 -6.89 0.00 8.46
C LEU A 30 -6.04 1.27 8.43
N GLY A 31 -6.25 2.15 7.43
CA GLY A 31 -5.61 3.48 7.40
C GLY A 31 -5.95 4.32 8.62
N ARG A 32 -7.19 4.27 9.11
CA ARG A 32 -7.58 4.93 10.36
C ARG A 32 -6.83 4.37 11.57
N MET A 33 -6.68 3.05 11.66
CA MET A 33 -5.91 2.42 12.74
C MET A 33 -4.43 2.83 12.68
N PHE A 34 -3.83 2.85 11.48
CA PHE A 34 -2.48 3.36 11.27
C PHE A 34 -2.34 4.82 11.74
N VAL A 35 -3.24 5.71 11.31
CA VAL A 35 -3.25 7.13 11.69
C VAL A 35 -3.30 7.28 13.21
N GLN A 36 -4.21 6.58 13.88
CA GLN A 36 -4.36 6.64 15.34
C GLN A 36 -3.10 6.13 16.07
N ALA A 37 -2.51 5.03 15.60
CA ALA A 37 -1.29 4.49 16.18
C ALA A 37 -0.10 5.45 15.99
N ALA A 38 0.06 6.03 14.80
CA ALA A 38 1.11 7.00 14.51
C ALA A 38 0.97 8.27 15.37
N GLN A 39 -0.26 8.78 15.53
CA GLN A 39 -0.55 9.94 16.38
C GLN A 39 -0.28 9.65 17.86
N ALA A 40 -0.64 8.46 18.35
CA ALA A 40 -0.33 8.05 19.71
C ALA A 40 1.17 7.98 19.99
N MET A 41 1.99 7.73 18.97
CA MET A 41 3.46 7.77 19.04
C MET A 41 4.03 9.18 18.83
N GLY A 42 3.21 10.21 18.57
CA GLY A 42 3.64 11.59 18.42
C GLY A 42 4.03 11.98 16.98
N TYR A 43 3.65 11.20 15.96
CA TYR A 43 3.83 11.58 14.56
C TYR A 43 2.67 12.41 14.03
N PHE A 44 2.98 13.32 13.12
CA PHE A 44 1.96 13.90 12.26
C PHE A 44 1.57 12.92 11.15
N THR A 45 0.34 13.02 10.66
CA THR A 45 -0.20 12.07 9.68
C THR A 45 -0.86 12.78 8.51
N VAL A 46 -0.63 12.26 7.33
CA VAL A 46 -1.28 12.66 6.07
C VAL A 46 -1.94 11.43 5.46
N VAL A 47 -3.17 11.58 5.02
CA VAL A 47 -3.90 10.55 4.26
C VAL A 47 -4.08 11.04 2.83
N LEU A 48 -3.84 10.19 1.83
CA LEU A 48 -4.27 10.39 0.46
C LEU A 48 -5.36 9.38 0.15
N ASP A 49 -6.56 9.87 -0.12
CA ASP A 49 -7.72 9.05 -0.46
C ASP A 49 -8.77 9.88 -1.19
N PRO A 50 -9.39 9.37 -2.29
CA PRO A 50 -10.41 10.11 -3.04
C PRO A 50 -11.71 10.32 -2.28
N ASP A 51 -12.07 9.44 -1.32
CA ASP A 51 -13.27 9.61 -0.52
C ASP A 51 -13.09 10.73 0.52
N VAL A 52 -13.80 11.82 0.30
CA VAL A 52 -13.74 13.03 1.14
C VAL A 52 -14.15 12.79 2.61
N VAL A 53 -14.85 11.69 2.88
CA VAL A 53 -15.30 11.28 4.22
C VAL A 53 -14.64 9.98 4.67
N SER A 54 -13.52 9.62 4.07
CA SER A 54 -12.79 8.39 4.39
C SER A 54 -12.46 8.31 5.89
N PRO A 55 -12.61 7.14 6.53
CA PRO A 55 -12.39 6.96 7.96
C PRO A 55 -11.03 7.46 8.47
N ALA A 56 -9.97 7.25 7.71
CA ALA A 56 -8.62 7.73 8.04
C ALA A 56 -8.47 9.24 7.81
N GLY A 57 -9.03 9.74 6.70
CA GLY A 57 -8.99 11.16 6.34
C GLY A 57 -9.63 12.04 7.41
N LEU A 58 -10.73 11.58 8.01
CA LEU A 58 -11.45 12.33 9.07
C LEU A 58 -10.66 12.48 10.38
N VAL A 59 -9.65 11.66 10.62
CA VAL A 59 -8.87 11.69 11.87
C VAL A 59 -7.40 12.07 11.65
N SER A 60 -6.97 12.19 10.38
CA SER A 60 -5.61 12.63 10.05
C SER A 60 -5.40 14.12 10.28
N HIS A 61 -4.15 14.56 10.43
CA HIS A 61 -3.81 15.98 10.49
C HIS A 61 -4.03 16.69 9.14
N TYR A 62 -3.88 15.95 8.05
CA TYR A 62 -4.13 16.46 6.71
C TYR A 62 -4.65 15.36 5.78
N HIS A 63 -5.70 15.68 5.02
CA HIS A 63 -6.30 14.77 4.04
C HIS A 63 -6.15 15.35 2.61
N ILE A 64 -5.42 14.66 1.77
CA ILE A 64 -5.29 14.93 0.34
C ILE A 64 -6.42 14.18 -0.38
N LYS A 65 -7.42 14.94 -0.81
CA LYS A 65 -8.69 14.41 -1.36
C LYS A 65 -8.61 14.33 -2.86
N THR A 66 -7.87 13.35 -3.37
CA THR A 66 -7.69 13.14 -4.80
C THR A 66 -7.45 11.67 -5.13
N ASP A 67 -7.49 11.33 -6.42
CA ASP A 67 -7.17 9.99 -6.90
C ASP A 67 -5.72 9.59 -6.56
N TYR A 68 -5.48 8.30 -6.39
CA TYR A 68 -4.16 7.77 -6.05
C TYR A 68 -3.08 8.01 -7.11
N LEU A 69 -3.46 8.20 -8.37
CA LEU A 69 -2.54 8.48 -9.48
C LEU A 69 -2.42 9.98 -9.80
N ASP A 70 -3.11 10.85 -9.07
CA ASP A 70 -3.02 12.29 -9.29
C ASP A 70 -1.64 12.83 -8.94
N GLU A 71 -0.95 13.39 -9.92
CA GLU A 71 0.43 13.89 -9.79
C GLU A 71 0.56 15.00 -8.75
N GLN A 72 -0.46 15.85 -8.62
CA GLN A 72 -0.46 16.93 -7.62
C GLN A 72 -0.65 16.36 -6.22
N GLY A 73 -1.51 15.35 -6.06
CA GLY A 73 -1.70 14.63 -4.81
C GLY A 73 -0.42 13.92 -4.35
N LEU A 74 0.24 13.20 -5.26
CA LEU A 74 1.52 12.55 -4.98
C LEU A 74 2.62 13.55 -4.62
N THR A 75 2.68 14.68 -5.31
CA THR A 75 3.60 15.77 -5.00
C THR A 75 3.35 16.34 -3.60
N GLN A 76 2.09 16.58 -3.22
CA GLN A 76 1.74 17.03 -1.88
C GLN A 76 2.15 16.01 -0.80
N LEU A 77 1.98 14.72 -1.08
CA LEU A 77 2.42 13.66 -0.17
C LEU A 77 3.94 13.70 0.05
N LEU A 78 4.72 13.81 -1.04
CA LEU A 78 6.18 13.93 -1.00
C LEU A 78 6.68 15.18 -0.27
N GLN A 79 5.98 16.30 -0.42
CA GLN A 79 6.34 17.56 0.24
C GLN A 79 6.09 17.51 1.75
N ARG A 80 5.08 16.76 2.20
CA ARG A 80 4.64 16.73 3.60
C ARG A 80 5.24 15.58 4.39
N CYS A 81 5.47 14.43 3.75
CA CYS A 81 5.77 13.18 4.45
C CYS A 81 7.26 12.83 4.41
N ALA A 82 7.77 12.36 5.52
CA ALA A 82 9.12 11.80 5.65
C ALA A 82 9.18 10.34 5.20
N ALA A 83 8.07 9.61 5.33
CA ALA A 83 7.88 8.25 4.83
C ALA A 83 6.42 8.04 4.44
N VAL A 84 6.17 7.07 3.55
CA VAL A 84 4.83 6.75 3.06
C VAL A 84 4.58 5.24 3.17
N THR A 85 3.34 4.88 3.49
CA THR A 85 2.86 3.50 3.43
C THR A 85 1.54 3.44 2.66
N THR A 86 1.10 2.22 2.35
CA THR A 86 -0.27 1.95 1.92
C THR A 86 -0.91 0.94 2.88
N GLU A 87 -2.21 1.02 3.05
CA GLU A 87 -2.93 0.19 4.00
C GLU A 87 -3.58 -1.05 3.37
N PHE A 88 -3.68 -1.08 2.03
CA PHE A 88 -4.30 -2.18 1.31
C PHE A 88 -3.71 -2.32 -0.11
N GLU A 89 -3.88 -3.48 -0.70
CA GLU A 89 -3.26 -3.85 -1.98
C GLU A 89 -3.87 -3.14 -3.19
N ASN A 90 -5.08 -2.57 -3.09
CA ASN A 90 -5.75 -1.95 -4.24
C ASN A 90 -5.28 -0.52 -4.57
N VAL A 91 -4.38 0.06 -3.77
CA VAL A 91 -3.68 1.29 -4.19
C VAL A 91 -2.83 0.95 -5.41
N PRO A 92 -3.00 1.65 -6.55
CA PRO A 92 -2.24 1.34 -7.75
C PRO A 92 -0.74 1.32 -7.50
N ALA A 93 -0.07 0.20 -7.80
CA ALA A 93 1.38 0.07 -7.59
C ALA A 93 2.18 1.17 -8.29
N GLY A 94 1.70 1.66 -9.44
CA GLY A 94 2.29 2.79 -10.16
C GLY A 94 2.40 4.08 -9.35
N ALA A 95 1.49 4.32 -8.40
CA ALA A 95 1.55 5.47 -7.50
C ALA A 95 2.74 5.39 -6.52
N LEU A 96 3.14 4.17 -6.13
CA LEU A 96 4.24 3.95 -5.19
C LEU A 96 5.63 4.11 -5.83
N VAL A 97 5.74 4.03 -7.16
CA VAL A 97 7.02 4.17 -7.87
C VAL A 97 7.69 5.53 -7.61
N PRO A 98 7.06 6.68 -7.92
CA PRO A 98 7.65 7.99 -7.66
C PRO A 98 7.84 8.25 -6.16
N LEU A 99 6.96 7.74 -5.31
CA LEU A 99 7.09 7.87 -3.87
C LEU A 99 8.33 7.14 -3.35
N GLY A 100 8.51 5.88 -3.74
CA GLY A 100 9.65 5.05 -3.32
C GLY A 100 11.00 5.54 -3.86
N ALA A 101 11.00 6.22 -5.01
CA ALA A 101 12.21 6.86 -5.54
C ALA A 101 12.67 8.08 -4.72
N ALA A 102 11.75 8.76 -4.04
CA ALA A 102 12.00 10.02 -3.35
C ALA A 102 12.00 9.91 -1.81
N ARG A 103 11.29 8.96 -1.24
CA ARG A 103 11.10 8.79 0.22
C ARG A 103 11.09 7.31 0.60
N PRO A 104 11.44 6.95 1.86
CA PRO A 104 11.14 5.64 2.41
C PRO A 104 9.66 5.30 2.20
N THR A 105 9.40 4.26 1.43
CA THR A 105 8.04 3.80 1.09
C THR A 105 7.97 2.29 1.29
N ALA A 106 6.99 1.82 2.03
CA ALA A 106 6.76 0.40 2.30
C ALA A 106 5.24 0.13 2.33
N PRO A 107 4.79 -0.98 1.75
CA PRO A 107 5.57 -1.92 0.92
C PRO A 107 6.09 -1.27 -0.37
N SER A 108 7.03 -1.94 -1.05
CA SER A 108 7.53 -1.43 -2.34
C SER A 108 6.47 -1.56 -3.43
N ALA A 109 6.60 -0.75 -4.50
CA ALA A 109 5.72 -0.83 -5.66
C ALA A 109 5.66 -2.26 -6.25
N ASP A 110 6.81 -2.95 -6.33
CA ASP A 110 6.88 -4.32 -6.85
C ASP A 110 6.15 -5.31 -5.95
N ALA A 111 6.27 -5.17 -4.63
CA ALA A 111 5.55 -6.03 -3.68
C ALA A 111 4.03 -5.86 -3.82
N VAL A 112 3.56 -4.62 -3.95
CA VAL A 112 2.14 -4.33 -4.17
C VAL A 112 1.67 -4.87 -5.52
N ALA A 113 2.45 -4.68 -6.60
CA ALA A 113 2.12 -5.20 -7.93
C ALA A 113 2.02 -6.74 -7.97
N ILE A 114 2.82 -7.43 -7.16
CA ILE A 114 2.71 -8.89 -7.00
C ILE A 114 1.42 -9.25 -6.26
N ALA A 115 1.12 -8.56 -5.15
CA ALA A 115 -0.06 -8.84 -4.33
C ALA A 115 -1.39 -8.51 -5.04
N GLN A 116 -1.39 -7.59 -6.01
CA GLN A 116 -2.55 -7.21 -6.81
C GLN A 116 -2.98 -8.28 -7.84
N ASP A 117 -2.12 -9.24 -8.15
CA ASP A 117 -2.36 -10.27 -9.15
C ASP A 117 -2.20 -11.64 -8.48
N ARG A 118 -3.31 -12.36 -8.32
CA ARG A 118 -3.33 -13.64 -7.63
C ARG A 118 -2.41 -14.69 -8.25
N ILE A 119 -2.24 -14.65 -9.56
CA ILE A 119 -1.37 -15.59 -10.29
C ILE A 119 0.09 -15.26 -9.98
N LYS A 120 0.45 -13.98 -10.02
CA LYS A 120 1.81 -13.51 -9.69
C LYS A 120 2.14 -13.76 -8.22
N GLU A 121 1.21 -13.49 -7.32
CA GLU A 121 1.36 -13.75 -5.88
C GLU A 121 1.69 -15.22 -5.61
N LYS A 122 0.86 -16.14 -6.12
CA LYS A 122 1.07 -17.57 -5.96
C LYS A 122 2.39 -18.04 -6.57
N ALA A 123 2.71 -17.59 -7.77
CA ALA A 123 3.96 -17.91 -8.43
C ALA A 123 5.18 -17.36 -7.67
N HIS A 124 5.06 -16.16 -7.10
CA HIS A 124 6.12 -15.56 -6.27
C HIS A 124 6.35 -16.38 -5.00
N LEU A 125 5.29 -16.71 -4.26
CA LEU A 125 5.37 -17.51 -3.04
C LEU A 125 6.00 -18.89 -3.31
N ALA A 126 5.56 -19.58 -4.36
CA ALA A 126 6.10 -20.88 -4.73
C ALA A 126 7.59 -20.81 -5.07
N ARG A 127 8.02 -19.81 -5.87
CA ARG A 127 9.45 -19.59 -6.19
C ARG A 127 10.29 -19.24 -4.96
N SER A 128 9.67 -18.63 -3.96
CA SER A 128 10.33 -18.28 -2.69
C SER A 128 10.38 -19.44 -1.69
N GLY A 129 9.92 -20.63 -2.08
CA GLY A 129 9.89 -21.81 -1.21
C GLY A 129 8.81 -21.78 -0.14
N VAL A 130 7.83 -20.87 -0.23
CA VAL A 130 6.70 -20.81 0.68
C VAL A 130 5.64 -21.83 0.24
N PRO A 131 5.18 -22.74 1.12
CA PRO A 131 4.11 -23.66 0.77
C PRO A 131 2.82 -22.92 0.39
N VAL A 132 2.26 -23.27 -0.76
CA VAL A 132 0.97 -22.75 -1.22
C VAL A 132 0.01 -23.89 -1.44
N ALA A 133 -1.29 -23.67 -1.23
CA ALA A 133 -2.29 -24.64 -1.60
C ALA A 133 -2.19 -24.98 -3.10
N PRO A 134 -2.38 -26.23 -3.50
CA PRO A 134 -2.44 -26.61 -4.91
C PRO A 134 -3.39 -25.70 -5.69
N TYR A 135 -3.02 -25.33 -6.90
CA TYR A 135 -3.83 -24.44 -7.74
C TYR A 135 -3.53 -24.67 -9.21
N ASP A 136 -4.45 -24.26 -10.04
CA ASP A 136 -4.28 -24.16 -11.47
C ASP A 136 -4.71 -22.78 -11.97
N VAL A 137 -4.18 -22.35 -13.12
CA VAL A 137 -4.52 -21.10 -13.78
C VAL A 137 -5.48 -21.39 -14.92
N ILE A 138 -6.68 -20.84 -14.85
CA ILE A 138 -7.76 -21.11 -15.79
C ILE A 138 -8.08 -19.82 -16.55
N GLU A 139 -7.77 -19.81 -17.85
CA GLU A 139 -8.01 -18.69 -18.74
C GLU A 139 -9.12 -18.97 -19.77
N THR A 140 -9.51 -20.25 -19.91
CA THR A 140 -10.52 -20.65 -20.87
C THR A 140 -11.51 -21.68 -20.29
N PRO A 141 -12.74 -21.76 -20.81
CA PRO A 141 -13.70 -22.79 -20.41
C PRO A 141 -13.18 -24.22 -20.61
N ALA A 142 -12.34 -24.44 -21.62
CA ALA A 142 -11.75 -25.76 -21.88
C ALA A 142 -10.76 -26.15 -20.76
N GLN A 143 -9.96 -25.23 -20.28
CA GLN A 143 -9.07 -25.47 -19.12
C GLN A 143 -9.88 -25.77 -17.86
N LEU A 144 -10.99 -25.04 -17.64
CA LEU A 144 -11.86 -25.34 -16.50
C LEU A 144 -12.44 -26.76 -16.55
N ALA A 145 -12.84 -27.21 -17.74
CA ALA A 145 -13.37 -28.57 -17.94
C ALA A 145 -12.29 -29.66 -17.78
N ALA A 146 -11.01 -29.29 -17.89
CA ALA A 146 -9.86 -30.20 -17.81
C ALA A 146 -9.13 -30.10 -16.46
N VAL A 147 -9.68 -29.40 -15.47
CA VAL A 147 -9.08 -29.30 -14.12
C VAL A 147 -8.91 -30.69 -13.52
N ALA A 148 -7.73 -30.94 -12.96
CA ALA A 148 -7.39 -32.21 -12.36
C ALA A 148 -8.26 -32.52 -11.12
N ASP A 149 -8.65 -33.78 -10.95
CA ASP A 149 -9.53 -34.22 -9.88
C ASP A 149 -8.97 -33.99 -8.47
N ASP A 150 -7.65 -33.93 -8.33
CA ASP A 150 -6.98 -33.66 -7.06
C ASP A 150 -7.09 -32.20 -6.60
N LEU A 151 -7.54 -31.29 -7.48
CA LEU A 151 -7.90 -29.91 -7.15
C LEU A 151 -9.37 -29.76 -6.72
N LEU A 152 -10.14 -30.85 -6.73
CA LEU A 152 -11.57 -30.81 -6.39
C LEU A 152 -11.84 -31.51 -5.02
N PRO A 153 -12.75 -30.94 -4.18
CA PRO A 153 -13.46 -29.65 -4.39
C PRO A 153 -12.54 -28.42 -4.26
N GLY A 154 -12.73 -27.44 -5.13
CA GLY A 154 -11.90 -26.23 -5.21
C GLY A 154 -12.71 -24.94 -5.13
N ILE A 155 -12.01 -23.83 -5.04
CA ILE A 155 -12.58 -22.47 -5.07
C ILE A 155 -12.04 -21.75 -6.32
N LEU A 156 -12.94 -21.38 -7.23
CA LEU A 156 -12.61 -20.53 -8.36
C LEU A 156 -12.57 -19.07 -7.89
N LYS A 157 -11.47 -18.37 -8.23
CA LYS A 157 -11.29 -16.95 -7.92
C LYS A 157 -10.85 -16.20 -9.18
N THR A 158 -11.21 -14.93 -9.25
CA THR A 158 -10.59 -13.99 -10.22
C THR A 158 -9.14 -13.70 -9.83
N ALA A 159 -8.32 -13.48 -10.84
CA ALA A 159 -6.93 -13.07 -10.68
C ALA A 159 -6.83 -11.58 -10.36
#